data_341b7cb30091bed482ae63925c550a2c
#
_entry.id   341b7cb30091bed482ae63925c550a2c
#
_cell.length_a   1.000
_cell.length_b   1.000
_cell.length_c   1.000
_cell.angle_alpha   90.00
_cell.angle_beta   90.00
_cell.angle_gamma   90.00
#
_symmetry.space_group_name_H-M   'P 1'
#
loop_
_entity.id
_entity.type
_entity.pdbx_description
1 polymer ?
#
loop_
_entity_poly.entity_id
_entity_poly.type
_entity_poly.pdbx_seq_one_letter_code
_entity_poly.pdbx_strand_id
1 'polypeptide(L)'
;MKLANKFGLPKIITTCTETFGLSRAVAITAMVVIALFTVVVVFWFIRSAPPKTIIITSGPAGSVFHSNAVKYAGILARNGVRLEILTSQGSLENLKRLGNPSCRVDIGFVQGGVTNGANTSKLVSLGSFFYEPVLVFYRGTTTIELLSELAGKRLSIGSAGSGTHALALNLLAANGIEPDGATELLDLDGEAAAAALMDGKVDAVFLMGDSASTQVMRKLVRTSGVQMLDFTQADGYTRRIDYLHKLEIPKGCLDFGKNLPAHAFQLIGPTVDLIARPDLHPALAYLLLDAAR
;
A
#
# COMPACT_ATOMS: atom_id res chain seq x y z
N MET A 1 28.29 55.74 0.78
CA MET A 1 26.96 56.39 0.87
C MET A 1 26.48 56.82 -0.53
N LYS A 2 26.40 55.93 -1.53
CA LYS A 2 25.99 56.26 -2.93
C LYS A 2 25.19 55.12 -3.63
N LEU A 3 24.56 54.18 -2.86
CA LEU A 3 23.79 53.08 -3.44
C LEU A 3 22.25 53.20 -3.27
N ALA A 4 21.76 54.20 -2.51
CA ALA A 4 20.35 54.40 -2.21
C ALA A 4 19.52 55.14 -3.29
N ASN A 5 20.13 55.60 -4.40
CA ASN A 5 19.49 56.49 -5.35
C ASN A 5 19.05 55.84 -6.67
N LYS A 6 19.03 54.51 -6.77
CA LYS A 6 18.69 53.77 -8.02
C LYS A 6 17.30 53.13 -8.01
N PHE A 7 16.64 53.08 -6.90
CA PHE A 7 15.27 52.59 -6.83
C PHE A 7 14.35 53.80 -6.69
N GLY A 8 13.37 53.98 -7.58
CA GLY A 8 12.42 55.10 -7.66
C GLY A 8 11.50 55.31 -6.46
N LEU A 9 11.87 54.86 -5.25
CA LEU A 9 11.21 55.04 -3.97
C LEU A 9 10.84 56.48 -3.63
N PRO A 10 11.74 57.52 -3.82
CA PRO A 10 11.36 58.88 -3.51
C PRO A 10 10.26 59.43 -4.43
N LYS A 11 10.21 59.00 -5.71
CA LYS A 11 9.14 59.41 -6.64
C LYS A 11 7.78 58.82 -6.27
N ILE A 12 7.74 57.55 -5.87
CA ILE A 12 6.49 56.89 -5.46
C ILE A 12 5.91 57.54 -4.18
N ILE A 13 6.77 57.85 -3.22
CA ILE A 13 6.34 58.55 -1.97
C ILE A 13 5.81 59.94 -2.29
N THR A 14 6.49 60.73 -3.14
CA THR A 14 6.02 62.07 -3.54
C THR A 14 4.70 61.98 -4.32
N THR A 15 4.57 61.05 -5.26
CA THR A 15 3.32 60.84 -6.00
C THR A 15 2.16 60.46 -5.06
N CYS A 16 2.38 59.57 -4.10
CA CYS A 16 1.35 59.19 -3.12
C CYS A 16 0.96 60.38 -2.20
N THR A 17 1.91 61.21 -1.76
CA THR A 17 1.62 62.37 -0.94
C THR A 17 0.87 63.47 -1.70
N GLU A 18 1.21 63.68 -2.98
CA GLU A 18 0.55 64.70 -3.82
C GLU A 18 -0.82 64.25 -4.32
N THR A 19 -0.99 62.97 -4.67
CA THR A 19 -2.28 62.47 -5.21
C THR A 19 -3.32 62.23 -4.13
N PHE A 20 -2.91 61.73 -2.94
CA PHE A 20 -3.83 61.33 -1.87
C PHE A 20 -3.83 62.26 -0.66
N GLY A 21 -3.06 63.36 -0.67
CA GLY A 21 -2.96 64.29 0.43
C GLY A 21 -2.40 63.70 1.75
N LEU A 22 -1.69 62.57 1.67
CA LEU A 22 -1.20 61.86 2.83
C LEU A 22 0.11 62.46 3.36
N SER A 23 0.31 62.46 4.68
CA SER A 23 1.61 62.83 5.22
C SER A 23 2.69 61.80 4.80
N ARG A 24 3.93 62.25 4.66
CA ARG A 24 5.05 61.35 4.30
C ARG A 24 5.19 60.15 5.23
N ALA A 25 4.94 60.33 6.51
CA ALA A 25 4.99 59.24 7.49
C ALA A 25 3.92 58.17 7.19
N VAL A 26 2.67 58.59 6.89
CA VAL A 26 1.57 57.70 6.55
C VAL A 26 1.87 56.94 5.23
N ALA A 27 2.39 57.64 4.22
CA ALA A 27 2.77 56.98 2.94
C ALA A 27 3.86 55.91 3.12
N ILE A 28 4.89 56.21 3.93
CA ILE A 28 5.97 55.24 4.24
C ILE A 28 5.40 54.07 5.03
N THR A 29 4.58 54.31 6.05
CA THR A 29 3.96 53.21 6.84
C THR A 29 3.08 52.34 5.98
N ALA A 30 2.25 52.91 5.11
CA ALA A 30 1.42 52.14 4.17
C ALA A 30 2.28 51.26 3.23
N MET A 31 3.37 51.80 2.68
CA MET A 31 4.28 50.99 1.82
C MET A 31 4.95 49.87 2.57
N VAL A 32 5.38 50.07 3.82
CA VAL A 32 5.96 49.02 4.65
C VAL A 32 4.94 47.93 4.94
N VAL A 33 3.70 48.31 5.28
CA VAL A 33 2.61 47.35 5.52
C VAL A 33 2.32 46.53 4.25
N ILE A 34 2.21 47.19 3.09
CA ILE A 34 1.98 46.48 1.80
C ILE A 34 3.15 45.52 1.50
N ALA A 35 4.38 45.98 1.71
CA ALA A 35 5.57 45.12 1.47
C ALA A 35 5.56 43.91 2.40
N LEU A 36 5.29 44.08 3.69
CA LEU A 36 5.16 42.99 4.66
C LEU A 36 4.03 42.02 4.29
N PHE A 37 2.86 42.58 3.92
CA PHE A 37 1.72 41.77 3.48
C PHE A 37 2.09 40.95 2.23
N THR A 38 2.75 41.56 1.24
CA THR A 38 3.19 40.86 0.04
C THR A 38 4.18 39.73 0.38
N VAL A 39 5.14 39.97 1.27
CA VAL A 39 6.08 38.93 1.74
C VAL A 39 5.33 37.78 2.43
N VAL A 40 4.37 38.07 3.29
CA VAL A 40 3.54 37.06 3.97
C VAL A 40 2.74 36.24 2.96
N VAL A 41 2.10 36.88 1.98
CA VAL A 41 1.33 36.20 0.92
C VAL A 41 2.23 35.31 0.07
N VAL A 42 3.39 35.81 -0.37
CA VAL A 42 4.37 35.04 -1.15
C VAL A 42 4.89 33.85 -0.33
N PHE A 43 5.23 34.07 0.93
CA PHE A 43 5.69 33.01 1.81
C PHE A 43 4.61 31.94 2.02
N TRP A 44 3.35 32.36 2.24
CA TRP A 44 2.21 31.46 2.36
C TRP A 44 1.98 30.65 1.08
N PHE A 45 2.08 31.28 -0.09
CA PHE A 45 1.90 30.63 -1.38
C PHE A 45 3.01 29.59 -1.66
N ILE A 46 4.27 29.93 -1.34
CA ILE A 46 5.40 29.00 -1.47
C ILE A 46 5.24 27.79 -0.53
N ARG A 47 4.77 28.04 0.70
CA ARG A 47 4.56 26.98 1.69
C ARG A 47 3.35 26.09 1.37
N SER A 48 2.38 26.59 0.61
CA SER A 48 1.21 25.87 0.13
C SER A 48 1.48 25.02 -1.11
N ALA A 49 2.67 25.10 -1.70
CA ALA A 49 2.99 24.31 -2.90
C ALA A 49 3.15 22.81 -2.54
N PRO A 50 2.55 21.89 -3.33
CA PRO A 50 2.68 20.47 -3.07
C PRO A 50 4.14 20.02 -3.19
N PRO A 51 4.62 19.13 -2.31
CA PRO A 51 5.95 18.57 -2.42
C PRO A 51 6.07 17.79 -3.74
N LYS A 52 7.28 17.80 -4.32
CA LYS A 52 7.58 17.10 -5.59
C LYS A 52 8.00 15.66 -5.39
N THR A 53 8.10 15.20 -4.15
CA THR A 53 8.50 13.83 -3.81
C THR A 53 7.53 13.27 -2.79
N ILE A 54 7.09 12.04 -3.01
CA ILE A 54 6.28 11.22 -2.10
C ILE A 54 7.05 9.93 -1.85
N ILE A 55 6.98 9.42 -0.65
CA ILE A 55 7.61 8.16 -0.25
C ILE A 55 6.53 7.13 0.03
N ILE A 56 6.55 6.02 -0.72
CA ILE A 56 5.64 4.88 -0.52
C ILE A 56 6.37 3.70 0.13
N THR A 57 5.75 3.10 1.14
CA THR A 57 6.15 1.78 1.63
C THR A 57 5.30 0.71 0.90
N SER A 58 5.95 -0.30 0.33
CA SER A 58 5.31 -1.23 -0.61
C SER A 58 5.27 -2.67 -0.09
N GLY A 59 6.09 -3.53 -0.61
CA GLY A 59 6.30 -4.93 -0.25
C GLY A 59 7.70 -5.36 -0.64
N PRO A 60 8.06 -6.63 -0.55
CA PRO A 60 9.33 -7.14 -1.05
C PRO A 60 9.50 -6.84 -2.54
N ALA A 61 10.74 -6.71 -2.99
CA ALA A 61 11.04 -6.48 -4.40
C ALA A 61 10.40 -7.60 -5.26
N GLY A 62 9.67 -7.19 -6.32
CA GLY A 62 8.97 -8.12 -7.20
C GLY A 62 7.57 -8.56 -6.73
N SER A 63 7.15 -8.27 -5.51
CA SER A 63 5.78 -8.51 -5.05
C SER A 63 4.77 -7.70 -5.87
N VAL A 64 3.48 -8.04 -5.78
CA VAL A 64 2.42 -7.28 -6.46
C VAL A 64 2.36 -5.85 -5.92
N PHE A 65 2.53 -5.65 -4.61
CA PHE A 65 2.60 -4.30 -4.02
C PHE A 65 3.75 -3.48 -4.59
N HIS A 66 4.94 -4.08 -4.68
CA HIS A 66 6.10 -3.40 -5.26
C HIS A 66 5.88 -3.08 -6.75
N SER A 67 5.34 -4.03 -7.51
CA SER A 67 5.03 -3.86 -8.93
C SER A 67 4.01 -2.74 -9.18
N ASN A 68 2.99 -2.64 -8.32
CA ASN A 68 2.01 -1.56 -8.37
C ASN A 68 2.64 -0.21 -8.00
N ALA A 69 3.49 -0.15 -6.97
CA ALA A 69 4.22 1.08 -6.63
C ALA A 69 5.08 1.58 -7.80
N VAL A 70 5.73 0.67 -8.56
CA VAL A 70 6.51 1.02 -9.76
C VAL A 70 5.60 1.59 -10.85
N LYS A 71 4.40 1.03 -11.08
CA LYS A 71 3.43 1.60 -12.03
C LYS A 71 3.01 3.01 -11.61
N TYR A 72 2.69 3.22 -10.33
CA TYR A 72 2.37 4.54 -9.78
C TYR A 72 3.51 5.54 -9.98
N ALA A 73 4.76 5.11 -9.75
CA ALA A 73 5.94 5.97 -9.97
C ALA A 73 6.01 6.47 -11.42
N GLY A 74 5.73 5.59 -12.39
CA GLY A 74 5.70 5.96 -13.80
C GLY A 74 4.58 6.96 -14.15
N ILE A 75 3.41 6.85 -13.52
CA ILE A 75 2.28 7.77 -13.74
C ILE A 75 2.56 9.13 -13.08
N LEU A 76 3.01 9.13 -11.84
CA LEU A 76 3.33 10.34 -11.08
C LEU A 76 4.46 11.15 -11.69
N ALA A 77 5.48 10.47 -12.25
CA ALA A 77 6.59 11.12 -12.92
C ALA A 77 6.14 11.97 -14.12
N ARG A 78 5.11 11.53 -14.86
CA ARG A 78 4.52 12.31 -15.97
C ARG A 78 3.87 13.61 -15.49
N ASN A 79 3.49 13.67 -14.21
CA ASN A 79 2.91 14.85 -13.56
C ASN A 79 3.95 15.63 -12.73
N GLY A 80 5.25 15.36 -12.92
CA GLY A 80 6.33 16.07 -12.25
C GLY A 80 6.50 15.72 -10.76
N VAL A 81 5.92 14.62 -10.30
CA VAL A 81 6.04 14.11 -8.92
C VAL A 81 6.89 12.83 -8.92
N ARG A 82 7.92 12.80 -8.10
CA ARG A 82 8.77 11.63 -7.87
C ARG A 82 8.18 10.77 -6.77
N LEU A 83 7.89 9.50 -7.08
CA LEU A 83 7.55 8.50 -6.08
C LEU A 83 8.81 7.69 -5.71
N GLU A 84 9.23 7.78 -4.47
CA GLU A 84 10.31 6.99 -3.90
C GLU A 84 9.73 5.73 -3.25
N ILE A 85 10.21 4.56 -3.68
CA ILE A 85 9.65 3.27 -3.27
C ILE A 85 10.57 2.63 -2.24
N LEU A 86 10.05 2.44 -1.03
CA LEU A 86 10.70 1.68 0.02
C LEU A 86 10.14 0.26 0.07
N THR A 87 11.01 -0.73 0.03
CA THR A 87 10.62 -2.12 0.23
C THR A 87 10.28 -2.40 1.69
N SER A 88 9.40 -3.36 1.91
CA SER A 88 8.99 -3.84 3.24
C SER A 88 8.65 -5.33 3.16
N GLN A 89 8.27 -5.93 4.28
CA GLN A 89 7.75 -7.29 4.32
C GLN A 89 6.27 -7.38 3.87
N GLY A 90 5.55 -6.26 3.76
CA GLY A 90 4.15 -6.20 3.34
C GLY A 90 3.27 -5.32 4.25
N SER A 91 1.97 -5.64 4.29
CA SER A 91 0.92 -4.79 4.85
C SER A 91 1.12 -4.42 6.32
N LEU A 92 1.52 -5.36 7.17
CA LEU A 92 1.68 -5.09 8.61
C LEU A 92 2.86 -4.15 8.87
N GLU A 93 3.99 -4.36 8.19
CA GLU A 93 5.13 -3.47 8.29
C GLU A 93 4.81 -2.09 7.73
N ASN A 94 4.08 -2.01 6.62
CA ASN A 94 3.63 -0.75 6.02
C ASN A 94 2.80 0.05 7.02
N LEU A 95 1.83 -0.59 7.67
CA LEU A 95 0.99 0.05 8.66
C LEU A 95 1.79 0.55 9.87
N LYS A 96 2.75 -0.25 10.37
CA LYS A 96 3.66 0.15 11.46
C LYS A 96 4.52 1.35 11.07
N ARG A 97 5.07 1.39 9.85
CA ARG A 97 5.87 2.52 9.35
C ARG A 97 5.04 3.78 9.23
N LEU A 98 3.82 3.69 8.69
CA LEU A 98 2.89 4.83 8.57
C LEU A 98 2.49 5.39 9.94
N GLY A 99 2.24 4.52 10.92
CA GLY A 99 1.91 4.91 12.30
C GLY A 99 3.09 5.46 13.10
N ASN A 100 4.33 5.29 12.64
CA ASN A 100 5.52 5.75 13.34
C ASN A 100 6.02 7.10 12.78
N PRO A 101 5.92 8.20 13.55
CA PRO A 101 6.36 9.53 13.09
C PRO A 101 7.86 9.62 12.74
N SER A 102 8.69 8.71 13.28
CA SER A 102 10.13 8.68 13.00
C SER A 102 10.46 8.04 11.65
N CYS A 103 9.53 7.31 11.04
CA CYS A 103 9.71 6.75 9.70
C CYS A 103 9.34 7.79 8.65
N ARG A 104 10.19 7.99 7.65
CA ARG A 104 9.88 8.87 6.51
C ARG A 104 9.13 8.09 5.44
N VAL A 105 7.82 7.98 5.62
CA VAL A 105 6.90 7.42 4.62
C VAL A 105 5.63 8.28 4.59
N ASP A 106 5.06 8.50 3.42
CA ASP A 106 3.87 9.33 3.25
C ASP A 106 2.63 8.48 3.00
N ILE A 107 2.80 7.40 2.24
CA ILE A 107 1.72 6.51 1.84
C ILE A 107 2.19 5.04 1.85
N GLY A 108 1.24 4.11 1.86
CA GLY A 108 1.53 2.67 1.76
C GLY A 108 0.32 1.83 1.41
N PHE A 109 0.55 0.69 0.76
CA PHE A 109 -0.48 -0.31 0.54
C PHE A 109 -0.69 -1.13 1.80
N VAL A 110 -1.94 -1.25 2.25
CA VAL A 110 -2.32 -2.02 3.44
C VAL A 110 -3.59 -2.80 3.14
N GLN A 111 -3.57 -4.09 3.35
CA GLN A 111 -4.76 -4.92 3.20
C GLN A 111 -5.72 -4.77 4.39
N GLY A 112 -7.00 -5.01 4.18
CA GLY A 112 -8.02 -5.06 5.23
C GLY A 112 -7.70 -6.12 6.29
N GLY A 113 -8.15 -5.89 7.53
CA GLY A 113 -7.95 -6.81 8.65
C GLY A 113 -6.60 -6.72 9.35
N VAL A 114 -5.65 -5.94 8.83
CA VAL A 114 -4.33 -5.75 9.45
C VAL A 114 -4.37 -4.54 10.38
N THR A 115 -4.63 -4.76 11.66
CA THR A 115 -4.69 -3.68 12.67
C THR A 115 -3.78 -3.88 13.88
N ASN A 116 -3.21 -5.06 14.07
CA ASN A 116 -2.44 -5.53 15.22
C ASN A 116 -1.64 -4.45 15.97
N GLY A 117 -2.30 -3.68 16.85
CA GLY A 117 -1.65 -2.72 17.75
C GLY A 117 -1.00 -1.50 17.10
N ALA A 118 -1.12 -1.32 15.78
CA ALA A 118 -0.64 -0.12 15.11
C ALA A 118 -1.53 1.09 15.44
N ASN A 119 -0.91 2.24 15.72
CA ASN A 119 -1.65 3.48 15.94
C ASN A 119 -2.17 4.01 14.60
N THR A 120 -3.40 3.64 14.26
CA THR A 120 -4.08 4.02 13.01
C THR A 120 -4.95 5.26 13.12
N SER A 121 -5.15 5.79 14.34
CA SER A 121 -6.15 6.84 14.64
C SER A 121 -5.99 8.14 13.85
N LYS A 122 -4.79 8.40 13.32
CA LYS A 122 -4.49 9.58 12.51
C LYS A 122 -4.30 9.28 11.02
N LEU A 123 -4.28 8.01 10.64
CA LEU A 123 -4.08 7.64 9.24
C LEU A 123 -5.37 7.83 8.44
N VAL A 124 -5.23 8.08 7.15
CA VAL A 124 -6.34 8.34 6.22
C VAL A 124 -6.30 7.29 5.13
N SER A 125 -7.41 6.57 4.92
CA SER A 125 -7.57 5.75 3.72
C SER A 125 -7.95 6.65 2.55
N LEU A 126 -7.22 6.55 1.45
CA LEU A 126 -7.55 7.16 0.18
C LEU A 126 -8.56 6.31 -0.62
N GLY A 127 -8.88 5.12 -0.12
CA GLY A 127 -9.83 4.18 -0.72
C GLY A 127 -9.24 2.80 -0.97
N SER A 128 -10.12 1.86 -1.32
CA SER A 128 -9.76 0.48 -1.69
C SER A 128 -9.48 0.42 -3.18
N PHE A 129 -8.33 -0.12 -3.56
CA PHE A 129 -7.81 -0.07 -4.93
C PHE A 129 -7.93 -1.39 -5.68
N PHE A 130 -7.75 -2.49 -4.98
CA PHE A 130 -7.87 -3.83 -5.57
C PHE A 130 -8.17 -4.88 -4.51
N TYR A 131 -8.66 -6.03 -4.97
CA TYR A 131 -8.79 -7.22 -4.14
C TYR A 131 -7.49 -8.00 -4.12
N GLU A 132 -7.19 -8.61 -3.00
CA GLU A 132 -6.00 -9.42 -2.81
C GLU A 132 -6.37 -10.83 -2.35
N PRO A 133 -6.50 -11.78 -3.30
CA PRO A 133 -6.86 -13.16 -2.95
C PRO A 133 -5.72 -13.84 -2.18
N VAL A 134 -6.09 -14.61 -1.15
CA VAL A 134 -5.20 -15.60 -0.56
C VAL A 134 -5.22 -16.87 -1.41
N LEU A 135 -4.04 -17.29 -1.84
CA LEU A 135 -3.83 -18.54 -2.57
C LEU A 135 -3.14 -19.52 -1.62
N VAL A 136 -3.77 -20.65 -1.39
CA VAL A 136 -3.18 -21.74 -0.60
C VAL A 136 -2.82 -22.88 -1.55
N PHE A 137 -1.52 -23.10 -1.70
CA PHE A 137 -1.02 -24.23 -2.47
C PHE A 137 -0.56 -25.35 -1.54
N TYR A 138 -0.82 -26.59 -1.89
CA TYR A 138 -0.41 -27.74 -1.12
C TYR A 138 0.10 -28.86 -2.00
N ARG A 139 0.89 -29.72 -1.42
CA ARG A 139 1.49 -30.87 -2.10
C ARG A 139 0.71 -32.13 -1.76
N GLY A 140 0.35 -32.91 -2.77
CA GLY A 140 -0.35 -34.18 -2.59
C GLY A 140 -1.18 -34.57 -3.80
N THR A 141 -1.69 -35.80 -3.76
CA THR A 141 -2.59 -36.35 -4.78
C THR A 141 -4.05 -36.32 -4.34
N THR A 142 -4.28 -36.24 -3.04
CA THR A 142 -5.62 -36.14 -2.46
C THR A 142 -6.04 -34.68 -2.40
N THR A 143 -7.24 -34.37 -2.85
CA THR A 143 -7.81 -33.04 -2.75
C THR A 143 -8.09 -32.69 -1.30
N ILE A 144 -7.64 -31.51 -0.84
CA ILE A 144 -8.00 -30.91 0.44
C ILE A 144 -9.19 -30.02 0.18
N GLU A 145 -10.29 -30.26 0.88
CA GLU A 145 -11.53 -29.50 0.75
C GLU A 145 -11.71 -28.45 1.85
N LEU A 146 -11.13 -28.71 3.03
CA LEU A 146 -11.26 -27.85 4.21
C LEU A 146 -9.89 -27.41 4.70
N LEU A 147 -9.80 -26.15 5.11
CA LEU A 147 -8.56 -25.62 5.67
C LEU A 147 -8.11 -26.35 6.95
N SER A 148 -9.07 -26.89 7.72
CA SER A 148 -8.82 -27.72 8.91
C SER A 148 -8.03 -29.00 8.64
N GLU A 149 -8.04 -29.52 7.40
CA GLU A 149 -7.23 -30.69 7.00
C GLU A 149 -5.73 -30.41 6.93
N LEU A 150 -5.35 -29.15 7.07
CA LEU A 150 -3.95 -28.73 7.22
C LEU A 150 -3.41 -28.88 8.65
N ALA A 151 -4.23 -29.29 9.61
CA ALA A 151 -3.80 -29.54 10.98
C ALA A 151 -2.68 -30.60 11.04
N GLY A 152 -1.66 -30.34 11.86
CA GLY A 152 -0.50 -31.23 12.03
C GLY A 152 0.50 -31.23 10.86
N LYS A 153 0.32 -30.35 9.86
CA LYS A 153 1.21 -30.23 8.71
C LYS A 153 2.21 -29.07 8.89
N ARG A 154 3.21 -29.02 8.02
CA ARG A 154 4.19 -27.93 7.95
C ARG A 154 3.68 -26.87 6.97
N LEU A 155 3.39 -25.67 7.46
CA LEU A 155 2.76 -24.61 6.69
C LEU A 155 3.68 -23.38 6.60
N SER A 156 3.90 -22.88 5.40
CA SER A 156 4.48 -21.56 5.21
C SER A 156 3.36 -20.53 5.18
N ILE A 157 3.42 -19.55 6.07
CA ILE A 157 2.35 -18.58 6.31
C ILE A 157 2.72 -17.14 5.96
N GLY A 158 3.87 -16.92 5.34
CA GLY A 158 4.40 -15.58 5.03
C GLY A 158 5.26 -15.02 6.15
N SER A 159 6.05 -14.00 5.85
CA SER A 159 6.89 -13.32 6.84
C SER A 159 6.06 -12.55 7.87
N ALA A 160 6.54 -12.46 9.11
CA ALA A 160 5.83 -11.86 10.25
C ALA A 160 5.39 -10.38 10.04
N GLY A 161 5.99 -9.67 9.08
CA GLY A 161 5.61 -8.30 8.71
C GLY A 161 4.61 -8.21 7.56
N SER A 162 4.21 -9.34 6.96
CA SER A 162 3.28 -9.39 5.84
C SER A 162 1.81 -9.44 6.29
N GLY A 163 0.93 -9.03 5.40
CA GLY A 163 -0.50 -9.25 5.56
C GLY A 163 -0.88 -10.71 5.33
N THR A 164 -0.13 -11.43 4.49
CA THR A 164 -0.24 -12.87 4.30
C THR A 164 -0.16 -13.61 5.64
N HIS A 165 0.86 -13.31 6.45
CA HIS A 165 1.04 -13.89 7.78
C HIS A 165 -0.15 -13.60 8.71
N ALA A 166 -0.59 -12.34 8.77
CA ALA A 166 -1.70 -11.93 9.61
C ALA A 166 -3.01 -12.65 9.21
N LEU A 167 -3.30 -12.73 7.91
CA LEU A 167 -4.50 -13.41 7.42
C LEU A 167 -4.41 -14.93 7.60
N ALA A 168 -3.26 -15.53 7.32
CA ALA A 168 -3.07 -16.98 7.50
C ALA A 168 -3.32 -17.40 8.95
N LEU A 169 -2.78 -16.67 9.94
CA LEU A 169 -3.04 -16.93 11.36
C LEU A 169 -4.53 -16.83 11.68
N ASN A 170 -5.22 -15.79 11.21
CA ASN A 170 -6.66 -15.62 11.44
C ASN A 170 -7.48 -16.77 10.82
N LEU A 171 -7.13 -17.20 9.60
CA LEU A 171 -7.81 -18.30 8.93
C LEU A 171 -7.56 -19.64 9.63
N LEU A 172 -6.31 -19.90 10.04
CA LEU A 172 -5.94 -21.12 10.76
C LEU A 172 -6.65 -21.19 12.10
N ALA A 173 -6.64 -20.12 12.90
CA ALA A 173 -7.37 -20.06 14.18
C ALA A 173 -8.88 -20.24 14.00
N ALA A 174 -9.49 -19.66 12.95
CA ALA A 174 -10.91 -19.86 12.64
C ALA A 174 -11.25 -21.32 12.29
N ASN A 175 -10.26 -22.13 11.94
CA ASN A 175 -10.36 -23.56 11.64
C ASN A 175 -9.81 -24.46 12.76
N GLY A 176 -9.57 -23.92 13.96
CA GLY A 176 -9.10 -24.67 15.12
C GLY A 176 -7.61 -25.07 15.06
N ILE A 177 -6.82 -24.39 14.24
CA ILE A 177 -5.37 -24.60 14.13
C ILE A 177 -4.68 -23.44 14.85
N GLU A 178 -4.23 -23.69 16.07
CA GLU A 178 -3.55 -22.70 16.90
C GLU A 178 -2.04 -22.67 16.62
N PRO A 179 -1.37 -21.50 16.77
CA PRO A 179 0.07 -21.34 16.49
C PRO A 179 0.96 -22.26 17.31
N ASP A 180 0.58 -22.52 18.57
CA ASP A 180 1.34 -23.36 19.51
C ASP A 180 0.92 -24.84 19.48
N GLY A 181 0.14 -25.26 18.47
CA GLY A 181 -0.38 -26.61 18.30
C GLY A 181 0.61 -27.56 17.62
N ALA A 182 0.08 -28.71 17.17
CA ALA A 182 0.86 -29.70 16.43
C ALA A 182 1.26 -29.30 15.01
N THR A 183 0.74 -28.17 14.51
CA THR A 183 1.01 -27.64 13.18
C THR A 183 2.26 -26.78 13.22
N GLU A 184 3.23 -27.09 12.39
CA GLU A 184 4.47 -26.30 12.27
C GLU A 184 4.23 -25.11 11.34
N LEU A 185 4.41 -23.88 11.85
CA LEU A 185 4.25 -22.64 11.08
C LEU A 185 5.62 -22.03 10.77
N LEU A 186 5.88 -21.75 9.49
CA LEU A 186 7.15 -21.21 9.00
C LEU A 186 6.93 -19.84 8.37
N ASP A 187 7.78 -18.89 8.71
CA ASP A 187 7.77 -17.49 8.23
C ASP A 187 8.50 -17.36 6.87
N LEU A 188 8.07 -18.15 5.88
CA LEU A 188 8.61 -18.08 4.53
C LEU A 188 7.60 -17.39 3.60
N ASP A 189 8.08 -16.61 2.64
CA ASP A 189 7.25 -15.95 1.64
C ASP A 189 7.82 -16.08 0.22
N GLY A 190 7.03 -15.70 -0.78
CA GLY A 190 7.44 -15.58 -2.16
C GLY A 190 8.16 -16.81 -2.71
N GLU A 191 9.35 -16.61 -3.27
CA GLU A 191 10.16 -17.67 -3.88
C GLU A 191 10.64 -18.69 -2.84
N ALA A 192 10.94 -18.27 -1.61
CA ALA A 192 11.39 -19.18 -0.55
C ALA A 192 10.29 -20.17 -0.16
N ALA A 193 9.07 -19.69 0.00
CA ALA A 193 7.90 -20.53 0.28
C ALA A 193 7.63 -21.53 -0.87
N ALA A 194 7.65 -21.03 -2.11
CA ALA A 194 7.43 -21.88 -3.28
C ALA A 194 8.51 -22.94 -3.44
N ALA A 195 9.78 -22.60 -3.22
CA ALA A 195 10.87 -23.56 -3.24
C ALA A 195 10.71 -24.62 -2.15
N ALA A 196 10.39 -24.22 -0.93
CA ALA A 196 10.16 -25.13 0.19
C ALA A 196 9.01 -26.12 -0.08
N LEU A 197 7.92 -25.65 -0.73
CA LEU A 197 6.82 -26.52 -1.15
C LEU A 197 7.27 -27.54 -2.22
N MET A 198 7.97 -27.08 -3.25
CA MET A 198 8.45 -27.96 -4.33
C MET A 198 9.46 -28.98 -3.82
N ASP A 199 10.32 -28.61 -2.87
CA ASP A 199 11.30 -29.49 -2.23
C ASP A 199 10.66 -30.43 -1.19
N GLY A 200 9.38 -30.29 -0.85
CA GLY A 200 8.70 -31.07 0.19
C GLY A 200 9.14 -30.73 1.63
N LYS A 201 9.73 -29.56 1.82
CA LYS A 201 10.10 -29.04 3.15
C LYS A 201 8.89 -28.51 3.92
N VAL A 202 7.87 -28.05 3.19
CA VAL A 202 6.55 -27.67 3.71
C VAL A 202 5.47 -28.43 2.94
N ASP A 203 4.32 -28.62 3.57
CA ASP A 203 3.20 -29.35 3.01
C ASP A 203 2.18 -28.43 2.34
N ALA A 204 2.08 -27.18 2.81
CA ALA A 204 1.29 -26.15 2.17
C ALA A 204 1.92 -24.74 2.37
N VAL A 205 1.53 -23.80 1.48
CA VAL A 205 1.99 -22.41 1.51
C VAL A 205 0.81 -21.47 1.30
N PHE A 206 0.77 -20.40 2.09
CA PHE A 206 -0.13 -19.27 1.91
C PHE A 206 0.61 -18.17 1.16
N LEU A 207 0.04 -17.67 0.08
CA LEU A 207 0.64 -16.61 -0.74
C LEU A 207 -0.40 -15.54 -1.04
N MET A 208 0.02 -14.29 -0.91
CA MET A 208 -0.74 -13.11 -1.32
C MET A 208 0.18 -12.12 -2.04
N GLY A 209 -0.40 -11.15 -2.72
CA GLY A 209 0.35 -10.19 -3.52
C GLY A 209 1.17 -9.19 -2.72
N ASP A 210 0.91 -9.03 -1.43
CA ASP A 210 1.67 -8.14 -0.54
C ASP A 210 3.11 -8.61 -0.33
N SER A 211 3.34 -9.93 -0.40
CA SER A 211 4.63 -10.57 -0.12
C SER A 211 5.12 -11.50 -1.24
N ALA A 212 4.30 -11.81 -2.24
CA ALA A 212 4.66 -12.69 -3.35
C ALA A 212 4.42 -12.06 -4.72
N SER A 213 5.18 -12.54 -5.72
CA SER A 213 5.00 -12.12 -7.12
C SER A 213 3.95 -12.98 -7.83
N THR A 214 3.29 -12.41 -8.83
CA THR A 214 2.39 -13.15 -9.72
C THR A 214 3.11 -14.29 -10.45
N GLN A 215 4.42 -14.16 -10.70
CA GLN A 215 5.21 -15.21 -11.37
C GLN A 215 5.34 -16.45 -10.50
N VAL A 216 5.59 -16.29 -9.20
CA VAL A 216 5.64 -17.39 -8.22
C VAL A 216 4.32 -18.14 -8.20
N MET A 217 3.20 -17.43 -8.10
CA MET A 217 1.87 -18.02 -8.07
C MET A 217 1.58 -18.79 -9.36
N ARG A 218 1.90 -18.22 -10.53
CA ARG A 218 1.74 -18.91 -11.84
C ARG A 218 2.64 -20.13 -11.98
N LYS A 219 3.83 -20.10 -11.41
CA LYS A 219 4.75 -21.26 -11.39
C LYS A 219 4.14 -22.42 -10.61
N LEU A 220 3.60 -22.17 -9.42
CA LEU A 220 2.99 -23.19 -8.58
C LEU A 220 1.75 -23.81 -9.24
N VAL A 221 0.87 -23.02 -9.86
CA VAL A 221 -0.29 -23.52 -10.61
C VAL A 221 0.11 -24.49 -11.73
N ARG A 222 1.30 -24.35 -12.31
CA ARG A 222 1.82 -25.19 -13.40
C ARG A 222 2.68 -26.34 -12.92
N THR A 223 2.98 -26.42 -11.63
CA THR A 223 3.86 -27.45 -11.06
C THR A 223 3.07 -28.74 -10.82
N SER A 224 3.52 -29.83 -11.41
CA SER A 224 2.91 -31.15 -11.19
C SER A 224 3.04 -31.58 -9.72
N GLY A 225 1.98 -32.15 -9.16
CA GLY A 225 1.94 -32.56 -7.75
C GLY A 225 1.70 -31.43 -6.75
N VAL A 226 1.51 -30.19 -7.23
CA VAL A 226 1.04 -29.07 -6.45
C VAL A 226 -0.41 -28.79 -6.81
N GLN A 227 -1.26 -28.65 -5.82
CA GLN A 227 -2.67 -28.32 -5.96
C GLN A 227 -2.94 -26.98 -5.30
N MET A 228 -4.02 -26.31 -5.71
CA MET A 228 -4.52 -25.09 -5.10
C MET A 228 -5.81 -25.40 -4.33
N LEU A 229 -5.93 -24.87 -3.12
CA LEU A 229 -7.14 -25.02 -2.31
C LEU A 229 -8.31 -24.24 -2.95
N ASP A 230 -9.44 -24.92 -3.11
CA ASP A 230 -10.71 -24.28 -3.45
C ASP A 230 -11.46 -23.92 -2.15
N PHE A 231 -11.71 -22.64 -1.93
CA PHE A 231 -12.44 -22.19 -0.75
C PHE A 231 -13.95 -22.42 -0.93
N THR A 232 -14.38 -23.69 -0.96
CA THR A 232 -15.79 -24.07 -1.12
C THR A 232 -16.69 -23.44 -0.06
N GLN A 233 -16.13 -23.05 1.10
CA GLN A 233 -16.82 -22.36 2.18
C GLN A 233 -16.65 -20.82 2.14
N ALA A 234 -16.30 -20.23 0.98
CA ALA A 234 -16.04 -18.79 0.86
C ALA A 234 -17.17 -17.92 1.43
N ASP A 235 -18.43 -18.28 1.20
CA ASP A 235 -19.58 -17.55 1.75
C ASP A 235 -19.63 -17.59 3.30
N GLY A 236 -19.17 -18.68 3.92
CA GLY A 236 -19.06 -18.81 5.38
C GLY A 236 -17.96 -17.91 5.95
N TYR A 237 -16.80 -17.89 5.30
CA TYR A 237 -15.69 -17.02 5.70
C TYR A 237 -16.04 -15.54 5.62
N THR A 238 -16.68 -15.10 4.53
CA THR A 238 -17.03 -13.68 4.35
C THR A 238 -18.15 -13.21 5.27
N ARG A 239 -18.98 -14.11 5.77
CA ARG A 239 -20.00 -13.79 6.80
C ARG A 239 -19.41 -13.69 8.20
N ARG A 240 -18.31 -14.40 8.46
CA ARG A 240 -17.69 -14.47 9.79
C ARG A 240 -16.56 -13.46 9.95
N ILE A 241 -15.90 -13.10 8.87
CA ILE A 241 -14.74 -12.20 8.80
C ILE A 241 -15.12 -11.08 7.83
N ASP A 242 -15.54 -9.96 8.34
CA ASP A 242 -16.21 -8.86 7.63
C ASP A 242 -15.33 -8.12 6.59
N TYR A 243 -14.00 -8.18 6.74
CA TYR A 243 -13.10 -7.60 5.77
C TYR A 243 -12.73 -8.53 4.59
N LEU A 244 -13.24 -9.77 4.58
CA LEU A 244 -13.02 -10.70 3.48
C LEU A 244 -14.12 -10.59 2.43
N HIS A 245 -13.72 -10.77 1.20
CA HIS A 245 -14.59 -10.85 0.02
C HIS A 245 -14.44 -12.20 -0.66
N LYS A 246 -15.54 -12.72 -1.20
CA LYS A 246 -15.52 -13.89 -2.07
C LYS A 246 -15.02 -13.47 -3.45
N LEU A 247 -14.04 -14.20 -3.94
CA LEU A 247 -13.38 -13.99 -5.22
C LEU A 247 -13.42 -15.29 -6.02
N GLU A 248 -13.16 -15.20 -7.32
CA GLU A 248 -13.15 -16.36 -8.20
C GLU A 248 -11.99 -16.27 -9.19
N ILE A 249 -11.31 -17.39 -9.40
CA ILE A 249 -10.44 -17.60 -10.56
C ILE A 249 -11.24 -18.41 -11.58
N PRO A 250 -11.69 -17.81 -12.70
CA PRO A 250 -12.45 -18.52 -13.70
C PRO A 250 -11.65 -19.63 -14.38
N LYS A 251 -12.35 -20.67 -14.82
CA LYS A 251 -11.78 -21.74 -15.64
C LYS A 251 -10.99 -21.16 -16.83
N GLY A 252 -9.78 -21.67 -17.04
CA GLY A 252 -8.92 -21.33 -18.17
C GLY A 252 -8.20 -19.98 -18.09
N CYS A 253 -8.54 -19.07 -17.14
CA CYS A 253 -8.07 -17.68 -17.17
C CYS A 253 -6.54 -17.52 -16.99
N LEU A 254 -5.84 -18.51 -16.48
CA LEU A 254 -4.39 -18.46 -16.32
C LEU A 254 -3.64 -18.99 -17.56
N ASP A 255 -4.26 -19.90 -18.34
CA ASP A 255 -3.73 -20.43 -19.58
C ASP A 255 -4.87 -21.04 -20.42
N PHE A 256 -5.34 -20.32 -21.41
CA PHE A 256 -6.45 -20.78 -22.29
C PHE A 256 -6.09 -22.05 -23.06
N GLY A 257 -4.85 -22.14 -23.56
CA GLY A 257 -4.40 -23.28 -24.38
C GLY A 257 -4.32 -24.59 -23.62
N LYS A 258 -4.00 -24.51 -22.32
CA LYS A 258 -3.91 -25.66 -21.39
C LYS A 258 -5.16 -25.80 -20.52
N ASN A 259 -6.16 -24.92 -20.69
CA ASN A 259 -7.36 -24.86 -19.86
C ASN A 259 -7.01 -24.84 -18.35
N LEU A 260 -6.11 -23.95 -17.94
CA LEU A 260 -5.71 -23.78 -16.54
C LEU A 260 -6.37 -22.55 -15.93
N PRO A 261 -7.00 -22.68 -14.75
CA PRO A 261 -7.34 -23.94 -14.09
C PRO A 261 -8.44 -24.71 -14.86
N ALA A 262 -8.54 -26.01 -14.63
CA ALA A 262 -9.51 -26.88 -15.33
C ALA A 262 -10.97 -26.64 -14.94
N HIS A 263 -11.20 -26.05 -13.75
CA HIS A 263 -12.49 -25.59 -13.22
C HIS A 263 -12.29 -24.23 -12.55
N ALA A 264 -13.39 -23.52 -12.26
CA ALA A 264 -13.31 -22.30 -11.49
C ALA A 264 -12.95 -22.59 -10.03
N PHE A 265 -12.13 -21.76 -9.40
CA PHE A 265 -11.78 -21.83 -7.99
C PHE A 265 -12.42 -20.68 -7.24
N GLN A 266 -13.07 -20.97 -6.13
CA GLN A 266 -13.49 -19.95 -5.18
C GLN A 266 -12.31 -19.56 -4.30
N LEU A 267 -12.14 -18.29 -4.10
CA LEU A 267 -11.12 -17.71 -3.25
C LEU A 267 -11.74 -16.74 -2.26
N ILE A 268 -10.96 -16.38 -1.26
CA ILE A 268 -11.28 -15.30 -0.33
C ILE A 268 -10.11 -14.33 -0.28
N GLY A 269 -10.38 -13.07 0.03
CA GLY A 269 -9.33 -12.09 0.21
C GLY A 269 -9.88 -10.74 0.64
N PRO A 270 -9.05 -9.92 1.30
CA PRO A 270 -9.39 -8.54 1.63
C PRO A 270 -9.29 -7.62 0.42
N THR A 271 -9.76 -6.39 0.58
CA THR A 271 -9.34 -5.26 -0.26
C THR A 271 -7.98 -4.75 0.21
N VAL A 272 -7.28 -4.07 -0.68
CA VAL A 272 -6.07 -3.31 -0.37
C VAL A 272 -6.37 -1.84 -0.49
N ASP A 273 -6.12 -1.12 0.60
CA ASP A 273 -6.27 0.32 0.69
C ASP A 273 -4.93 1.01 0.48
N LEU A 274 -4.97 2.18 -0.15
CA LEU A 274 -3.86 3.12 -0.11
C LEU A 274 -4.03 4.00 1.13
N ILE A 275 -3.20 3.76 2.13
CA ILE A 275 -3.22 4.49 3.38
C ILE A 275 -2.20 5.63 3.32
N ALA A 276 -2.60 6.80 3.78
CA ALA A 276 -1.80 8.01 3.80
C ALA A 276 -1.65 8.57 5.22
N ARG A 277 -0.59 9.30 5.45
CA ARG A 277 -0.46 10.17 6.62
C ARG A 277 -1.36 11.38 6.50
N PRO A 278 -1.80 11.97 7.63
CA PRO A 278 -2.76 13.09 7.63
C PRO A 278 -2.19 14.39 7.04
N ASP A 279 -0.88 14.50 6.97
CA ASP A 279 -0.14 15.64 6.41
C ASP A 279 0.14 15.50 4.90
N LEU A 280 -0.32 14.44 4.26
CA LEU A 280 -0.23 14.31 2.81
C LEU A 280 -0.99 15.47 2.14
N HIS A 281 -0.30 16.21 1.27
CA HIS A 281 -0.89 17.36 0.59
C HIS A 281 -2.09 16.93 -0.28
N PRO A 282 -3.26 17.62 -0.19
CA PRO A 282 -4.49 17.22 -0.92
C PRO A 282 -4.30 17.04 -2.43
N ALA A 283 -3.52 17.91 -3.08
CA ALA A 283 -3.23 17.79 -4.51
C ALA A 283 -2.52 16.46 -4.87
N LEU A 284 -1.68 15.93 -3.96
CA LEU A 284 -1.02 14.64 -4.16
C LEU A 284 -1.99 13.48 -3.94
N ALA A 285 -2.91 13.60 -2.97
CA ALA A 285 -3.98 12.62 -2.77
C ALA A 285 -4.87 12.51 -4.03
N TYR A 286 -5.28 13.63 -4.61
CA TYR A 286 -6.03 13.63 -5.89
C TYR A 286 -5.24 12.98 -7.03
N LEU A 287 -3.96 13.29 -7.15
CA LEU A 287 -3.11 12.72 -8.20
C LEU A 287 -2.93 11.20 -8.04
N LEU A 288 -2.83 10.71 -6.80
CA LEU A 288 -2.77 9.28 -6.49
C LEU A 288 -4.08 8.57 -6.83
N LEU A 289 -5.22 9.18 -6.53
CA LEU A 289 -6.54 8.65 -6.88
C LEU A 289 -6.77 8.62 -8.40
N ASP A 290 -6.31 9.65 -9.11
CA ASP A 290 -6.39 9.69 -10.57
C ASP A 290 -5.48 8.63 -11.22
N ALA A 291 -4.31 8.39 -10.64
CA ALA A 291 -3.37 7.35 -11.09
C ALA A 291 -3.89 5.91 -10.88
N ALA A 292 -4.93 5.73 -10.07
CA ALA A 292 -5.57 4.43 -9.81
C ALA A 292 -6.65 4.05 -10.83
N ARG A 293 -7.07 4.99 -11.67
CA ARG A 293 -8.07 4.80 -12.74
C ARG A 293 -7.41 4.25 -14.00
#